data_2e5efba016a86c195d220f9dc0d1ddf4
#
_entry.id   2e5efba016a86c195d220f9dc0d1ddf4
#
_cell.length_a   1.000
_cell.length_b   1.000
_cell.length_c   1.000
_cell.angle_alpha   90.00
_cell.angle_beta   90.00
_cell.angle_gamma   90.00
#
_symmetry.space_group_name_H-M   'P 1'
#
loop_
_entity.id
_entity.type
_entity.pdbx_description
1 polymer ?
#
loop_
_entity_poly.entity_id
_entity_poly.type
_entity_poly.pdbx_seq_one_letter_code
_entity_poly.pdbx_strand_id
1 'polypeptide(L)'
;WAGELMNKECSNLLLKILEEPPSNCYFFIITSKIYEILPTIKSRCQISSLSPVSAQLLEEEIKKTNPNADAKKISSSAMGSWGRCLDYLLDDSVVFLHETDFVECLRLAFRAKKNKNAVIGLMQWAEKMSLLKREQQKSFLSYCLYLTREALLISYGASNLSSFISNSDFEIKKLSPFVNSKNVIDIVSLIEDSL
;
A
#
# COMPACT_ATOMS: atom_id res chain seq x y z
N TRP A 1 -7.58 -9.66 15.05
CA TRP A 1 -7.18 -9.15 13.73
C TRP A 1 -8.19 -8.11 13.23
N ALA A 2 -7.71 -7.03 12.59
CA ALA A 2 -8.54 -5.91 12.13
C ALA A 2 -9.42 -5.31 13.24
N GLY A 3 -8.78 -4.91 14.35
CA GLY A 3 -9.45 -4.38 15.52
C GLY A 3 -10.31 -3.14 15.24
N GLU A 4 -9.97 -2.37 14.21
CA GLU A 4 -10.72 -1.21 13.73
C GLU A 4 -12.12 -1.56 13.18
N LEU A 5 -12.36 -2.82 12.79
CA LEU A 5 -13.65 -3.27 12.27
C LEU A 5 -14.64 -3.68 13.38
N MET A 6 -14.21 -3.65 14.64
CA MET A 6 -15.12 -3.94 15.75
C MET A 6 -16.22 -2.88 15.84
N ASN A 7 -17.47 -3.33 15.86
CA ASN A 7 -18.58 -2.43 16.16
C ASN A 7 -18.54 -2.00 17.64
N LYS A 8 -19.31 -0.96 17.95
CA LYS A 8 -19.33 -0.36 19.29
C LYS A 8 -19.77 -1.33 20.38
N GLU A 9 -20.67 -2.24 20.06
CA GLU A 9 -21.21 -3.27 20.99
C GLU A 9 -20.13 -4.32 21.30
N CYS A 10 -19.48 -4.87 20.28
CA CYS A 10 -18.36 -5.82 20.48
C CYS A 10 -17.22 -5.17 21.27
N SER A 11 -16.88 -3.93 20.94
CA SER A 11 -15.85 -3.18 21.67
C SER A 11 -16.18 -3.04 23.15
N ASN A 12 -17.44 -2.74 23.49
CA ASN A 12 -17.88 -2.61 24.89
C ASN A 12 -17.90 -3.95 25.63
N LEU A 13 -18.22 -5.06 24.96
CA LEU A 13 -18.13 -6.40 25.54
C LEU A 13 -16.67 -6.78 25.85
N LEU A 14 -15.75 -6.41 24.95
CA LEU A 14 -14.34 -6.67 25.13
C LEU A 14 -13.76 -5.92 26.34
N LEU A 15 -14.27 -4.73 26.69
CA LEU A 15 -13.79 -3.96 27.83
C LEU A 15 -13.87 -4.75 29.14
N LYS A 16 -14.95 -5.50 29.38
CA LYS A 16 -15.11 -6.31 30.59
C LYS A 16 -14.04 -7.38 30.72
N ILE A 17 -13.67 -8.01 29.59
CA ILE A 17 -12.64 -9.05 29.55
C ILE A 17 -11.25 -8.46 29.71
N LEU A 18 -11.03 -7.24 29.19
CA LEU A 18 -9.74 -6.54 29.33
C LEU A 18 -9.52 -5.98 30.73
N GLU A 19 -10.59 -5.67 31.48
CA GLU A 19 -10.51 -5.20 32.86
C GLU A 19 -10.22 -6.37 33.84
N GLU A 20 -10.86 -7.51 33.62
CA GLU A 20 -10.71 -8.71 34.46
C GLU A 20 -10.37 -9.94 33.58
N PRO A 21 -9.14 -10.00 33.04
CA PRO A 21 -8.76 -11.08 32.17
C PRO A 21 -8.71 -12.42 32.94
N PRO A 22 -9.16 -13.54 32.35
CA PRO A 22 -8.96 -14.86 32.93
C PRO A 22 -7.48 -15.14 33.16
N SER A 23 -7.17 -15.94 34.18
CA SER A 23 -5.80 -16.32 34.49
C SER A 23 -5.11 -16.95 33.28
N ASN A 24 -3.85 -16.55 33.02
CA ASN A 24 -3.02 -17.04 31.91
C ASN A 24 -3.58 -16.74 30.50
N CYS A 25 -4.40 -15.72 30.35
CA CYS A 25 -4.89 -15.25 29.02
C CYS A 25 -4.16 -13.98 28.58
N TYR A 26 -3.81 -13.92 27.29
CA TYR A 26 -3.24 -12.76 26.63
C TYR A 26 -4.10 -12.38 25.46
N PHE A 27 -4.38 -11.08 25.31
CA PHE A 27 -5.18 -10.54 24.21
C PHE A 27 -4.30 -9.71 23.28
N PHE A 28 -4.30 -10.04 21.99
CA PHE A 28 -3.61 -9.28 20.96
C PHE A 28 -4.63 -8.64 20.04
N ILE A 29 -4.70 -7.31 20.08
CA ILE A 29 -5.53 -6.52 19.16
C ILE A 29 -4.61 -5.97 18.09
N ILE A 30 -4.79 -6.45 16.86
CA ILE A 30 -3.98 -6.05 15.70
C ILE A 30 -4.82 -5.11 14.84
N THR A 31 -4.28 -3.92 14.56
CA THR A 31 -4.94 -2.90 13.74
C THR A 31 -3.93 -2.15 12.89
N SER A 32 -4.35 -1.72 11.71
CA SER A 32 -3.61 -0.77 10.87
C SER A 32 -4.00 0.68 11.15
N LYS A 33 -5.12 0.91 11.86
CA LYS A 33 -5.71 2.23 12.09
C LYS A 33 -5.97 2.44 13.59
N ILE A 34 -4.89 2.68 14.34
CA ILE A 34 -4.95 2.82 15.82
C ILE A 34 -5.92 3.93 16.27
N TYR A 35 -6.15 4.96 15.44
CA TYR A 35 -7.04 6.06 15.77
C TYR A 35 -8.53 5.66 15.68
N GLU A 36 -8.88 4.60 14.95
CA GLU A 36 -10.24 4.06 14.88
C GLU A 36 -10.58 3.16 16.08
N ILE A 37 -9.59 2.70 16.85
CA ILE A 37 -9.79 1.94 18.09
C ILE A 37 -10.29 2.87 19.19
N LEU A 38 -11.33 2.42 19.92
CA LEU A 38 -11.90 3.19 21.02
C LEU A 38 -10.84 3.59 22.06
N PRO A 39 -10.85 4.84 22.54
CA PRO A 39 -9.92 5.29 23.58
C PRO A 39 -9.94 4.43 24.84
N THR A 40 -11.12 3.90 25.20
CA THR A 40 -11.31 3.01 26.33
C THR A 40 -10.61 1.66 26.21
N ILE A 41 -10.48 1.11 25.01
CA ILE A 41 -9.68 -0.08 24.71
C ILE A 41 -8.19 0.27 24.77
N LYS A 42 -7.79 1.37 24.10
CA LYS A 42 -6.39 1.82 24.10
C LYS A 42 -5.82 2.06 25.48
N SER A 43 -6.62 2.59 26.42
CA SER A 43 -6.17 2.84 27.80
C SER A 43 -5.92 1.58 28.62
N ARG A 44 -6.42 0.41 28.17
CA ARG A 44 -6.26 -0.91 28.83
C ARG A 44 -5.28 -1.82 28.12
N CYS A 45 -4.68 -1.37 27.03
CA CYS A 45 -3.75 -2.14 26.23
C CYS A 45 -2.38 -1.45 26.19
N GLN A 46 -1.33 -2.24 26.18
CA GLN A 46 -0.01 -1.75 25.82
C GLN A 46 0.05 -1.61 24.30
N ILE A 47 0.27 -0.38 23.82
CA ILE A 47 0.38 -0.10 22.40
C ILE A 47 1.83 -0.32 21.95
N SER A 48 2.02 -1.21 20.97
CA SER A 48 3.29 -1.45 20.31
C SER A 48 3.17 -1.16 18.81
N SER A 49 3.98 -0.22 18.32
CA SER A 49 4.03 0.11 16.89
C SER A 49 5.06 -0.78 16.21
N LEU A 50 4.66 -1.46 15.14
CA LEU A 50 5.56 -2.26 14.31
C LEU A 50 5.98 -1.43 13.10
N SER A 51 7.28 -1.26 12.93
CA SER A 51 7.82 -0.61 11.74
C SER A 51 7.85 -1.57 10.54
N PRO A 52 7.73 -1.04 9.31
CA PRO A 52 7.97 -1.85 8.11
C PRO A 52 9.34 -2.50 8.15
N VAL A 53 9.43 -3.73 7.65
CA VAL A 53 10.71 -4.46 7.55
C VAL A 53 11.57 -3.82 6.47
N SER A 54 12.88 -3.67 6.71
CA SER A 54 13.78 -3.10 5.71
C SER A 54 13.84 -3.97 4.45
N ALA A 55 13.99 -3.34 3.29
CA ALA A 55 14.06 -4.06 2.01
C ALA A 55 15.24 -5.06 2.00
N GLN A 56 16.35 -4.75 2.69
CA GLN A 56 17.50 -5.63 2.79
C GLN A 56 17.17 -6.93 3.54
N LEU A 57 16.50 -6.84 4.68
CA LEU A 57 16.09 -8.02 5.45
C LEU A 57 15.08 -8.87 4.68
N LEU A 58 14.14 -8.23 3.98
CA LEU A 58 13.20 -8.94 3.10
C LEU A 58 13.93 -9.65 1.97
N GLU A 59 14.90 -8.98 1.33
CA GLU A 59 15.70 -9.57 0.26
C GLU A 59 16.50 -10.79 0.73
N GLU A 60 17.13 -10.71 1.90
CA GLU A 60 17.86 -11.83 2.49
C GLU A 60 16.93 -13.03 2.77
N GLU A 61 15.75 -12.78 3.30
CA GLU A 61 14.81 -13.84 3.62
C GLU A 61 14.18 -14.47 2.37
N ILE A 62 13.91 -13.67 1.34
CA ILE A 62 13.45 -14.17 0.04
C ILE A 62 14.50 -15.07 -0.59
N LYS A 63 15.78 -14.69 -0.56
CA LYS A 63 16.88 -15.50 -1.10
C LYS A 63 17.03 -16.84 -0.39
N LYS A 64 16.73 -16.92 0.92
CA LYS A 64 16.76 -18.18 1.67
C LYS A 64 15.58 -19.09 1.30
N THR A 65 14.39 -18.52 1.17
CA THR A 65 13.15 -19.27 0.91
C THR A 65 12.98 -19.63 -0.56
N ASN A 66 13.36 -18.72 -1.46
CA ASN A 66 13.22 -18.91 -2.90
C ASN A 66 14.44 -18.33 -3.66
N PRO A 67 15.55 -19.09 -3.78
CA PRO A 67 16.79 -18.62 -4.40
C PRO A 67 16.67 -18.18 -5.86
N ASN A 68 15.65 -18.65 -6.57
CA ASN A 68 15.43 -18.36 -7.99
C ASN A 68 14.59 -17.09 -8.24
N ALA A 69 14.00 -16.51 -7.19
CA ALA A 69 13.20 -15.32 -7.31
C ALA A 69 14.06 -14.05 -7.42
N ASP A 70 13.57 -13.03 -8.12
CA ASP A 70 14.18 -11.70 -8.09
C ASP A 70 13.91 -11.01 -6.76
N ALA A 71 14.68 -11.42 -5.74
CA ALA A 71 14.51 -11.00 -4.37
C ALA A 71 14.60 -9.48 -4.21
N LYS A 72 15.45 -8.81 -5.01
CA LYS A 72 15.62 -7.36 -4.96
C LYS A 72 14.37 -6.62 -5.46
N LYS A 73 13.78 -7.11 -6.54
CA LYS A 73 12.56 -6.57 -7.14
C LYS A 73 11.38 -6.74 -6.21
N ILE A 74 11.18 -7.95 -5.68
CA ILE A 74 10.09 -8.28 -4.78
C ILE A 74 10.19 -7.47 -3.48
N SER A 75 11.36 -7.42 -2.85
CA SER A 75 11.55 -6.72 -1.58
C SER A 75 11.29 -5.21 -1.68
N SER A 76 11.72 -4.59 -2.79
CA SER A 76 11.47 -3.15 -3.03
C SER A 76 9.98 -2.85 -3.24
N SER A 77 9.26 -3.72 -3.94
CA SER A 77 7.83 -3.55 -4.23
C SER A 77 6.92 -3.89 -3.06
N ALA A 78 7.41 -4.70 -2.10
CA ALA A 78 6.62 -5.17 -0.96
C ALA A 78 6.40 -4.11 0.14
N MET A 79 7.05 -2.95 0.04
CA MET A 79 6.86 -1.82 0.97
C MET A 79 7.03 -2.20 2.45
N GLY A 80 8.00 -3.08 2.75
CA GLY A 80 8.27 -3.54 4.10
C GLY A 80 7.32 -4.60 4.65
N SER A 81 6.47 -5.20 3.83
CA SER A 81 5.52 -6.25 4.23
C SER A 81 5.98 -7.63 3.74
N TRP A 82 6.25 -8.54 4.70
CA TRP A 82 6.54 -9.94 4.37
C TRP A 82 5.36 -10.65 3.69
N GLY A 83 4.12 -10.35 4.11
CA GLY A 83 2.92 -10.90 3.48
C GLY A 83 2.86 -10.58 1.98
N ARG A 84 3.13 -9.33 1.59
CA ARG A 84 3.22 -8.95 0.17
C ARG A 84 4.36 -9.65 -0.56
N CYS A 85 5.49 -9.91 0.11
CA CYS A 85 6.55 -10.71 -0.51
C CYS A 85 6.07 -12.11 -0.85
N LEU A 86 5.31 -12.75 0.05
CA LEU A 86 4.74 -14.08 -0.20
C LEU A 86 3.73 -14.05 -1.35
N ASP A 87 2.87 -13.05 -1.42
CA ASP A 87 1.92 -12.89 -2.53
C ASP A 87 2.65 -12.75 -3.88
N TYR A 88 3.72 -11.95 -3.92
CA TYR A 88 4.53 -11.75 -5.12
C TYR A 88 5.39 -12.96 -5.49
N LEU A 89 5.76 -13.80 -4.51
CA LEU A 89 6.43 -15.08 -4.77
C LEU A 89 5.48 -16.13 -5.37
N LEU A 90 4.19 -16.03 -5.06
CA LEU A 90 3.15 -16.89 -5.65
C LEU A 90 2.77 -16.44 -7.07
N ASP A 91 2.74 -15.13 -7.31
CA ASP A 91 2.42 -14.54 -8.61
C ASP A 91 3.17 -13.21 -8.78
N ASP A 92 4.34 -13.26 -9.39
CA ASP A 92 5.18 -12.10 -9.66
C ASP A 92 4.59 -11.15 -10.73
N SER A 93 3.63 -11.63 -11.52
CA SER A 93 2.93 -10.83 -12.52
C SER A 93 2.13 -9.68 -11.92
N VAL A 94 1.67 -9.81 -10.68
CA VAL A 94 0.84 -8.80 -9.99
C VAL A 94 1.59 -7.47 -9.85
N VAL A 95 2.86 -7.50 -9.47
CA VAL A 95 3.68 -6.27 -9.34
C VAL A 95 3.88 -5.59 -10.69
N PHE A 96 4.13 -6.38 -11.73
CA PHE A 96 4.30 -5.86 -13.09
C PHE A 96 3.01 -5.25 -13.63
N LEU A 97 1.87 -5.90 -13.37
CA LEU A 97 0.56 -5.40 -13.79
C LEU A 97 0.23 -4.05 -13.14
N HIS A 98 0.47 -3.88 -11.83
CA HIS A 98 0.20 -2.61 -11.15
C HIS A 98 1.00 -1.45 -11.74
N GLU A 99 2.29 -1.64 -12.04
CA GLU A 99 3.12 -0.61 -12.65
C GLU A 99 2.62 -0.27 -14.06
N THR A 100 2.31 -1.29 -14.86
CA THR A 100 1.83 -1.12 -16.23
C THR A 100 0.49 -0.39 -16.26
N ASP A 101 -0.46 -0.79 -15.41
CA ASP A 101 -1.78 -0.17 -15.31
C ASP A 101 -1.70 1.30 -14.85
N PHE A 102 -0.81 1.59 -13.90
CA PHE A 102 -0.56 2.96 -13.44
C PHE A 102 0.01 3.84 -14.57
N VAL A 103 1.03 3.33 -15.27
CA VAL A 103 1.67 4.07 -16.38
C VAL A 103 0.69 4.29 -17.53
N GLU A 104 -0.16 3.30 -17.83
CA GLU A 104 -1.22 3.41 -18.83
C GLU A 104 -2.20 4.52 -18.47
N CYS A 105 -2.72 4.51 -17.24
CA CYS A 105 -3.60 5.55 -16.72
C CYS A 105 -2.98 6.94 -16.85
N LEU A 106 -1.74 7.13 -16.43
CA LEU A 106 -1.04 8.42 -16.54
C LEU A 106 -0.91 8.87 -17.99
N ARG A 107 -0.49 7.98 -18.90
CA ARG A 107 -0.34 8.31 -20.33
C ARG A 107 -1.67 8.73 -20.95
N LEU A 108 -2.75 8.04 -20.63
CA LEU A 108 -4.10 8.39 -21.09
C LEU A 108 -4.55 9.74 -20.51
N ALA A 109 -4.35 9.97 -19.21
CA ALA A 109 -4.70 11.22 -18.54
C ALA A 109 -3.98 12.45 -19.16
N PHE A 110 -2.68 12.31 -19.45
CA PHE A 110 -1.92 13.38 -20.12
C PHE A 110 -2.44 13.67 -21.53
N ARG A 111 -2.83 12.64 -22.27
CA ARG A 111 -3.35 12.78 -23.63
C ARG A 111 -4.79 13.33 -23.65
N ALA A 112 -5.57 13.09 -22.61
CA ALA A 112 -6.98 13.46 -22.52
C ALA A 112 -7.23 14.96 -22.69
N LYS A 113 -6.28 15.83 -22.29
CA LYS A 113 -6.37 17.28 -22.46
C LYS A 113 -6.46 17.71 -23.94
N LYS A 114 -5.94 16.90 -24.87
CA LYS A 114 -5.85 17.24 -26.31
C LYS A 114 -6.53 16.23 -27.24
N ASN A 115 -6.94 15.07 -26.72
CA ASN A 115 -7.44 13.97 -27.54
C ASN A 115 -8.66 13.30 -26.90
N LYS A 116 -9.83 13.43 -27.53
CA LYS A 116 -11.08 12.80 -27.08
C LYS A 116 -10.99 11.27 -26.99
N ASN A 117 -10.21 10.62 -27.88
CA ASN A 117 -10.03 9.17 -27.83
C ASN A 117 -9.29 8.71 -26.57
N ALA A 118 -8.44 9.57 -25.98
CA ALA A 118 -7.79 9.24 -24.72
C ALA A 118 -8.77 9.26 -23.54
N VAL A 119 -9.85 10.03 -23.60
CA VAL A 119 -10.94 10.00 -22.60
C VAL A 119 -11.66 8.64 -22.66
N ILE A 120 -11.95 8.16 -23.88
CA ILE A 120 -12.55 6.82 -24.06
C ILE A 120 -11.61 5.75 -23.51
N GLY A 121 -10.30 5.86 -23.77
CA GLY A 121 -9.29 4.98 -23.23
C GLY A 121 -9.27 4.97 -21.69
N LEU A 122 -9.41 6.13 -21.03
CA LEU A 122 -9.54 6.22 -19.58
C LEU A 122 -10.80 5.53 -19.06
N MET A 123 -11.92 5.64 -19.75
CA MET A 123 -13.16 4.94 -19.38
C MET A 123 -12.98 3.43 -19.47
N GLN A 124 -12.38 2.94 -20.56
CA GLN A 124 -12.08 1.52 -20.74
C GLN A 124 -11.09 1.00 -19.67
N TRP A 125 -10.07 1.82 -19.35
CA TRP A 125 -9.14 1.51 -18.26
C TRP A 125 -9.87 1.42 -16.90
N ALA A 126 -10.75 2.38 -16.60
CA ALA A 126 -11.53 2.37 -15.36
C ALA A 126 -12.48 1.15 -15.29
N GLU A 127 -13.10 0.79 -16.41
CA GLU A 127 -13.93 -0.41 -16.52
C GLU A 127 -13.10 -1.68 -16.25
N LYS A 128 -11.92 -1.82 -16.87
CA LYS A 128 -10.97 -2.91 -16.60
C LYS A 128 -10.64 -3.02 -15.11
N MET A 129 -10.33 -1.87 -14.45
CA MET A 129 -10.01 -1.86 -13.02
C MET A 129 -11.22 -2.22 -12.15
N SER A 130 -12.44 -1.87 -12.55
CA SER A 130 -13.66 -2.20 -11.81
C SER A 130 -13.99 -3.70 -11.79
N LEU A 131 -13.48 -4.47 -12.76
CA LEU A 131 -13.66 -5.94 -12.84
C LEU A 131 -12.70 -6.69 -11.90
N LEU A 132 -11.69 -6.02 -11.34
CA LEU A 132 -10.78 -6.63 -10.38
C LEU A 132 -11.50 -6.91 -9.06
N LYS A 133 -11.05 -7.96 -8.35
CA LYS A 133 -11.51 -8.22 -6.98
C LYS A 133 -11.12 -7.06 -6.05
N ARG A 134 -11.93 -6.80 -5.03
CA ARG A 134 -11.72 -5.70 -4.08
C ARG A 134 -10.29 -5.64 -3.50
N GLU A 135 -9.72 -6.79 -3.14
CA GLU A 135 -8.35 -6.85 -2.60
C GLU A 135 -7.29 -6.48 -3.65
N GLN A 136 -7.51 -6.82 -4.92
CA GLN A 136 -6.63 -6.41 -6.02
C GLN A 136 -6.73 -4.90 -6.29
N GLN A 137 -7.93 -4.32 -6.23
CA GLN A 137 -8.15 -2.88 -6.33
C GLN A 137 -7.42 -2.14 -5.21
N LYS A 138 -7.56 -2.60 -3.96
CA LYS A 138 -6.84 -2.04 -2.80
C LYS A 138 -5.32 -2.17 -2.95
N SER A 139 -4.83 -3.31 -3.42
CA SER A 139 -3.40 -3.51 -3.69
C SER A 139 -2.89 -2.52 -4.73
N PHE A 140 -3.62 -2.33 -5.82
CA PHE A 140 -3.30 -1.34 -6.85
C PHE A 140 -3.29 0.10 -6.31
N LEU A 141 -4.32 0.51 -5.56
CA LEU A 141 -4.39 1.85 -4.96
C LEU A 141 -3.24 2.09 -3.95
N SER A 142 -2.92 1.08 -3.15
CA SER A 142 -1.75 1.14 -2.25
C SER A 142 -0.44 1.30 -3.02
N TYR A 143 -0.33 0.65 -4.19
CA TYR A 143 0.82 0.83 -5.07
C TYR A 143 0.88 2.24 -5.68
N CYS A 144 -0.26 2.83 -6.04
CA CYS A 144 -0.34 4.22 -6.50
C CYS A 144 0.14 5.20 -5.42
N LEU A 145 -0.25 4.99 -4.14
CA LEU A 145 0.27 5.80 -3.01
C LEU A 145 1.78 5.65 -2.87
N TYR A 146 2.30 4.44 -2.95
CA TYR A 146 3.73 4.19 -2.92
C TYR A 146 4.47 4.96 -4.02
N LEU A 147 4.02 4.88 -5.28
CA LEU A 147 4.63 5.61 -6.39
C LEU A 147 4.54 7.13 -6.21
N THR A 148 3.43 7.62 -5.66
CA THR A 148 3.25 9.05 -5.36
C THR A 148 4.27 9.52 -4.32
N ARG A 149 4.49 8.74 -3.25
CA ARG A 149 5.52 9.01 -2.23
C ARG A 149 6.92 9.02 -2.84
N GLU A 150 7.26 8.00 -3.62
CA GLU A 150 8.59 7.88 -4.24
C GLU A 150 8.85 9.03 -5.22
N ALA A 151 7.85 9.42 -6.02
CA ALA A 151 7.94 10.57 -6.91
C ALA A 151 8.14 11.88 -6.13
N LEU A 152 7.46 12.04 -4.99
CA LEU A 152 7.61 13.20 -4.11
C LEU A 152 9.02 13.27 -3.53
N LEU A 153 9.58 12.16 -3.02
CA LEU A 153 10.95 12.12 -2.50
C LEU A 153 11.96 12.60 -3.54
N ILE A 154 11.80 12.15 -4.78
CA ILE A 154 12.68 12.57 -5.89
C ILE A 154 12.48 14.07 -6.21
N SER A 155 11.24 14.56 -6.21
CA SER A 155 10.95 15.98 -6.52
C SER A 155 11.57 16.93 -5.50
N TYR A 156 11.75 16.48 -4.24
CA TYR A 156 12.41 17.25 -3.17
C TYR A 156 13.91 16.95 -3.01
N GLY A 157 14.52 16.23 -3.95
CA GLY A 157 15.95 15.92 -3.91
C GLY A 157 16.36 14.86 -2.89
N ALA A 158 15.38 14.17 -2.26
CA ALA A 158 15.61 13.13 -1.27
C ALA A 158 15.70 11.72 -1.92
N SER A 159 16.34 11.62 -3.08
CA SER A 159 16.46 10.38 -3.85
C SER A 159 17.17 9.25 -3.08
N ASN A 160 17.99 9.58 -2.08
CA ASN A 160 18.65 8.62 -1.19
C ASN A 160 17.66 7.87 -0.28
N LEU A 161 16.45 8.41 -0.09
CA LEU A 161 15.38 7.77 0.68
C LEU A 161 14.42 6.97 -0.20
N SER A 162 14.56 7.06 -1.53
CA SER A 162 13.76 6.30 -2.48
C SER A 162 14.28 4.87 -2.57
N SER A 163 13.37 3.91 -2.45
CA SER A 163 13.65 2.48 -2.62
C SER A 163 13.04 1.91 -3.90
N PHE A 164 12.50 2.76 -4.77
CA PHE A 164 11.80 2.34 -5.98
C PHE A 164 12.74 1.69 -6.99
N ILE A 165 12.37 0.51 -7.42
CA ILE A 165 12.99 -0.22 -8.54
C ILE A 165 11.87 -0.51 -9.54
N SER A 166 12.01 0.01 -10.76
CA SER A 166 11.02 -0.24 -11.81
C SER A 166 11.01 -1.70 -12.24
N ASN A 167 9.82 -2.18 -12.51
CA ASN A 167 9.57 -3.51 -13.09
C ASN A 167 9.41 -3.47 -14.62
N SER A 168 9.40 -2.26 -15.19
CA SER A 168 9.26 -1.97 -16.62
C SER A 168 10.24 -0.89 -17.04
N ASP A 169 10.07 -0.33 -18.23
CA ASP A 169 10.81 0.85 -18.70
C ASP A 169 10.32 2.18 -18.08
N PHE A 170 9.55 2.10 -16.99
CA PHE A 170 9.04 3.28 -16.32
C PHE A 170 10.10 3.94 -15.45
N GLU A 171 10.40 5.19 -15.74
CA GLU A 171 11.30 6.02 -14.94
C GLU A 171 10.48 6.93 -14.04
N ILE A 172 10.50 6.68 -12.74
CA ILE A 172 9.78 7.49 -11.75
C ILE A 172 10.22 8.97 -11.75
N LYS A 173 11.44 9.25 -12.19
CA LYS A 173 11.93 10.62 -12.40
C LYS A 173 11.08 11.42 -13.40
N LYS A 174 10.42 10.75 -14.33
CA LYS A 174 9.49 11.39 -15.27
C LYS A 174 8.15 11.75 -14.62
N LEU A 175 7.78 11.08 -13.51
CA LEU A 175 6.60 11.40 -12.72
C LEU A 175 6.87 12.52 -11.71
N SER A 176 8.07 12.58 -11.15
CA SER A 176 8.41 13.48 -10.04
C SER A 176 8.07 14.97 -10.29
N PRO A 177 8.19 15.56 -11.50
CA PRO A 177 7.82 16.96 -11.72
C PRO A 177 6.32 17.23 -11.56
N PHE A 178 5.49 16.20 -11.63
CA PHE A 178 4.02 16.29 -11.53
C PHE A 178 3.49 16.10 -10.13
N VAL A 179 4.33 15.66 -9.17
CA VAL A 179 3.97 15.45 -7.76
C VAL A 179 4.73 16.49 -6.93
N ASN A 180 3.99 17.40 -6.30
CA ASN A 180 4.56 18.49 -5.50
C ASN A 180 3.64 18.86 -4.33
N SER A 181 4.08 19.79 -3.47
CA SER A 181 3.34 20.22 -2.27
C SER A 181 1.93 20.77 -2.54
N LYS A 182 1.66 21.22 -3.75
CA LYS A 182 0.35 21.83 -4.09
C LYS A 182 -0.73 20.79 -4.41
N ASN A 183 -0.33 19.59 -4.85
CA ASN A 183 -1.28 18.56 -5.31
C ASN A 183 -1.15 17.22 -4.60
N VAL A 184 -0.07 16.98 -3.84
CA VAL A 184 0.14 15.68 -3.20
C VAL A 184 -0.95 15.34 -2.19
N ILE A 185 -1.42 16.33 -1.43
CA ILE A 185 -2.47 16.13 -0.43
C ILE A 185 -3.77 15.69 -1.11
N ASP A 186 -4.15 16.35 -2.19
CA ASP A 186 -5.36 16.02 -2.95
C ASP A 186 -5.26 14.64 -3.59
N ILE A 187 -4.08 14.28 -4.15
CA ILE A 187 -3.83 12.95 -4.72
C ILE A 187 -3.96 11.86 -3.63
N VAL A 188 -3.32 12.07 -2.48
CA VAL A 188 -3.34 11.10 -1.37
C VAL A 188 -4.76 10.94 -0.85
N SER A 189 -5.46 12.04 -0.53
CA SER A 189 -6.84 11.98 -0.03
C SER A 189 -7.76 11.25 -1.00
N LEU A 190 -7.66 11.54 -2.30
CA LEU A 190 -8.51 10.89 -3.31
C LEU A 190 -8.28 9.37 -3.36
N ILE A 191 -7.04 8.91 -3.18
CA ILE A 191 -6.72 7.49 -3.19
C ILE A 191 -7.14 6.84 -1.86
N GLU A 192 -6.90 7.50 -0.71
CA GLU A 192 -7.27 6.99 0.61
C GLU A 192 -8.79 6.87 0.79
N ASP A 193 -9.56 7.82 0.28
CA ASP A 193 -11.03 7.78 0.29
C ASP A 193 -11.59 6.61 -0.55
N SER A 194 -10.76 6.05 -1.45
CA SER A 194 -11.14 4.94 -2.32
C SER A 194 -10.70 3.56 -1.77
N LEU A 195 -9.89 3.51 -0.70
CA LEU A 195 -9.38 2.30 -0.05
C LEU A 195 -10.32 1.76 1.03
#